data_991327ba0088bb02819f659e61adc262
#
_entry.id   991327ba0088bb02819f659e61adc262
#
_cell.length_a   1.000
_cell.length_b   1.000
_cell.length_c   1.000
_cell.angle_alpha   90.00
_cell.angle_beta   90.00
_cell.angle_gamma   90.00
#
_symmetry.space_group_name_H-M   'P 1'
#
loop_
_entity.id
_entity.type
_entity.pdbx_description
1 polymer ?
#
loop_
_entity_poly.entity_id
_entity_poly.type
_entity_poly.pdbx_seq_one_letter_code
_entity_poly.pdbx_strand_id
1 'polypeptide(L)' 'MNREEYLKRLSFLLKDLPEEEIEDAIAYYEDYFEEAGEDKEEQVIRELGSPEKIAKIIAKIREIWSRNFGRGCE' A
#
# COMPACT_ATOMS: atom_id res chain seq x y z
N MET A 1 -6.05 7.19 -14.32
CA MET A 1 -6.24 6.15 -13.27
C MET A 1 -6.93 6.77 -12.07
N ASN A 2 -7.93 6.10 -11.57
CA ASN A 2 -8.63 6.60 -10.39
C ASN A 2 -8.25 5.78 -9.16
N ARG A 3 -8.83 6.16 -8.02
CA ARG A 3 -8.55 5.51 -6.76
C ARG A 3 -8.80 4.01 -6.79
N GLU A 4 -9.93 3.64 -7.35
CA GLU A 4 -10.34 2.25 -7.40
C GLU A 4 -9.36 1.40 -8.21
N GLU A 5 -8.97 1.91 -9.35
CA GLU A 5 -8.00 1.21 -10.19
C GLU A 5 -6.63 1.13 -9.52
N TYR A 6 -6.24 2.20 -8.88
CA TYR A 6 -4.96 2.26 -8.19
C TYR A 6 -4.89 1.22 -7.08
N LEU A 7 -5.91 1.19 -6.25
CA LEU A 7 -5.95 0.25 -5.13
C LEU A 7 -6.06 -1.19 -5.60
N LYS A 8 -6.81 -1.41 -6.66
CA LYS A 8 -6.95 -2.74 -7.21
C LYS A 8 -5.61 -3.26 -7.73
N ARG A 9 -4.90 -2.41 -8.43
CA ARG A 9 -3.60 -2.79 -8.95
C ARG A 9 -2.60 -3.00 -7.83
N LEU A 10 -2.64 -2.15 -6.83
CA LEU A 10 -1.76 -2.29 -5.68
C LEU A 10 -2.02 -3.62 -4.98
N SER A 11 -3.28 -3.95 -4.78
CA SER A 11 -3.66 -5.21 -4.16
C SER A 11 -3.10 -6.40 -4.94
N PHE A 12 -3.18 -6.34 -6.24
CA PHE A 12 -2.65 -7.40 -7.11
C PHE A 12 -1.13 -7.52 -6.94
N LEU A 13 -0.46 -6.38 -6.88
CA LEU A 13 1.00 -6.38 -6.75
C LEU A 13 1.45 -6.90 -5.38
N LEU A 14 0.58 -6.81 -4.40
CA LEU A 14 0.87 -7.29 -3.05
C LEU A 14 0.40 -8.72 -2.80
N LYS A 15 -0.01 -9.42 -3.84
CA LYS A 15 -0.60 -10.75 -3.70
C LYS A 15 0.28 -11.77 -2.98
N ASP A 16 1.58 -11.53 -2.97
CA ASP A 16 2.52 -12.43 -2.30
C ASP A 16 2.52 -12.27 -0.79
N LEU A 17 1.91 -11.21 -0.29
CA LEU A 17 1.82 -10.97 1.12
C LEU A 17 0.58 -11.66 1.71
N PRO A 18 0.58 -11.90 3.03
CA PRO A 18 -0.61 -12.41 3.70
C PRO A 18 -1.79 -11.46 3.48
N GLU A 19 -2.98 -12.04 3.39
CA GLU A 19 -4.18 -11.28 3.12
C GLU A 19 -4.39 -10.13 4.11
N GLU A 20 -4.11 -10.38 5.39
CA GLU A 20 -4.25 -9.37 6.42
C GLU A 20 -3.41 -8.13 6.12
N GLU A 21 -2.19 -8.35 5.65
CA GLU A 21 -1.31 -7.24 5.37
C GLU A 21 -1.72 -6.49 4.12
N ILE A 22 -2.25 -7.22 3.15
CA ILE A 22 -2.78 -6.58 1.95
C ILE A 22 -3.94 -5.67 2.32
N GLU A 23 -4.85 -6.18 3.14
CA GLU A 23 -6.01 -5.41 3.57
C GLU A 23 -5.61 -4.18 4.35
N ASP A 24 -4.64 -4.32 5.24
CA ASP A 24 -4.15 -3.18 6.01
C ASP A 24 -3.56 -2.10 5.11
N ALA A 25 -2.77 -2.50 4.14
CA ALA A 25 -2.16 -1.55 3.22
C ALA A 25 -3.21 -0.86 2.38
N ILE A 26 -4.16 -1.63 1.86
CA ILE A 26 -5.22 -1.06 1.03
C ILE A 26 -6.07 -0.10 1.84
N ALA A 27 -6.41 -0.46 3.07
CA ALA A 27 -7.21 0.41 3.94
C ALA A 27 -6.48 1.72 4.22
N TYR A 28 -5.18 1.65 4.44
CA TYR A 28 -4.37 2.84 4.68
C TYR A 28 -4.44 3.82 3.51
N TYR A 29 -4.24 3.32 2.31
CA TYR A 29 -4.25 4.18 1.14
C TYR A 29 -5.65 4.61 0.75
N GLU A 30 -6.64 3.79 1.05
CA GLU A 30 -8.03 4.16 0.83
C GLU A 30 -8.39 5.37 1.70
N ASP A 31 -7.98 5.35 2.95
CA ASP A 31 -8.17 6.48 3.85
C ASP A 31 -7.47 7.72 3.33
N TYR A 32 -6.29 7.55 2.79
CA TYR A 32 -5.51 8.64 2.23
C TYR A 32 -6.29 9.32 1.12
N PHE A 33 -6.87 8.52 0.24
CA PHE A 33 -7.68 9.06 -0.86
C PHE A 33 -8.95 9.74 -0.34
N GLU A 34 -9.56 9.16 0.67
CA GLU A 34 -10.77 9.74 1.24
C GLU A 34 -10.51 11.10 1.86
N GLU A 35 -9.43 11.23 2.57
CA GLU A 35 -9.07 12.50 3.19
C GLU A 35 -8.79 13.58 2.15
N ALA A 36 -8.16 13.20 1.05
CA ALA A 36 -7.86 14.14 -0.02
C ALA A 36 -9.11 14.56 -0.78
N GLY A 37 -10.10 13.66 -0.86
CA GLY A 37 -11.32 13.92 -1.59
C GLY A 37 -11.28 13.45 -3.03
N GLU A 38 -12.45 13.23 -3.59
CA GLU A 38 -12.56 12.72 -4.95
C GLU A 38 -11.90 13.63 -5.99
N ASP A 39 -11.96 14.93 -5.75
CA ASP A 39 -11.41 15.90 -6.69
C ASP A 39 -9.89 15.81 -6.81
N LYS A 40 -9.27 15.21 -5.81
CA LYS A 40 -7.81 15.18 -5.74
C LYS A 40 -7.22 13.81 -5.91
N GLU A 41 -7.99 12.85 -6.40
CA GLU A 41 -7.48 11.51 -6.60
C GLU A 41 -6.27 11.47 -7.53
N GLU A 42 -6.34 12.22 -8.62
CA GLU A 42 -5.22 12.26 -9.56
C GLU A 42 -3.97 12.84 -8.90
N GLN A 43 -4.16 13.87 -8.09
CA GLN A 43 -3.06 14.50 -7.40
C GLN A 43 -2.42 13.54 -6.41
N VAL A 44 -3.23 12.80 -5.68
CA VAL A 44 -2.74 11.81 -4.72
C VAL A 44 -1.94 10.73 -5.44
N ILE A 45 -2.47 10.23 -6.55
CA ILE A 45 -1.78 9.22 -7.33
C ILE A 45 -0.43 9.73 -7.83
N ARG A 46 -0.40 10.98 -8.22
CA ARG A 46 0.84 11.59 -8.69
C ARG A 46 1.86 11.69 -7.56
N GLU A 47 1.40 12.03 -6.36
CA GLU A 47 2.26 12.14 -5.20
C GLU A 47 2.77 10.79 -4.73
N LEU A 48 1.91 9.79 -4.73
CA LEU A 48 2.29 8.45 -4.31
C LEU A 48 3.19 7.75 -5.32
N GLY A 49 3.03 8.10 -6.59
CA GLY A 49 3.75 7.43 -7.65
C GLY A 49 2.97 6.21 -8.12
N SER A 50 3.64 5.35 -8.85
CA SER A 50 2.97 4.18 -9.40
C SER A 50 2.65 3.15 -8.31
N PRO A 51 1.62 2.31 -8.53
CA PRO A 51 1.34 1.24 -7.58
C PRO A 51 2.52 0.30 -7.41
N GLU A 52 3.28 0.10 -8.47
CA GLU A 52 4.47 -0.75 -8.42
C GLU A 52 5.49 -0.21 -7.43
N LYS A 53 5.67 1.10 -7.44
CA LYS A 53 6.61 1.74 -6.53
C LYS A 53 6.19 1.54 -5.08
N ILE A 54 4.90 1.74 -4.81
CA ILE A 54 4.36 1.56 -3.47
C ILE A 54 4.49 0.11 -3.01
N ALA A 55 4.21 -0.81 -3.90
CA ALA A 55 4.32 -2.22 -3.58
C ALA A 55 5.75 -2.59 -3.18
N LYS A 56 6.72 -2.05 -3.89
CA LYS A 56 8.13 -2.30 -3.57
C LYS A 56 8.49 -1.75 -2.20
N ILE A 57 8.00 -0.57 -1.89
CA ILE A 57 8.27 0.06 -0.60
C ILE A 57 7.67 -0.76 0.53
N ILE A 58 6.44 -1.19 0.35
CA ILE A 58 5.74 -2.00 1.36
C ILE A 58 6.47 -3.32 1.58
N ALA A 59 6.86 -3.97 0.51
CA ALA A 59 7.57 -5.24 0.61
C ALA A 59 8.89 -5.08 1.35
N LYS A 60 9.59 -3.99 1.09
CA LYS A 60 10.86 -3.74 1.74
C LYS A 60 10.69 -3.45 3.22
N ILE A 61 9.71 -2.65 3.56
CA ILE A 61 9.42 -2.32 4.96
C ILE A 61 9.04 -3.58 5.71
N ARG A 62 8.21 -4.42 5.10
CA ARG A 62 7.80 -5.66 5.71
C ARG A 62 8.98 -6.58 5.97
N GLU A 63 9.91 -6.63 5.04
CA GLU A 63 11.10 -7.44 5.20
C GLU A 63 11.93 -6.99 6.40
N ILE A 64 12.07 -5.68 6.54
CA ILE A 64 12.82 -5.11 7.67
C ILE A 64 12.10 -5.40 8.99
N TRP A 65 10.79 -5.23 9.01
CA TRP A 65 9.99 -5.50 10.18
C TRP A 65 10.07 -6.96 10.61
N SER A 66 9.94 -7.83 9.65
CA SER A 66 9.98 -9.26 9.91
C SER A 66 11.32 -9.66 10.50
N ARG A 67 12.38 -9.08 9.96
CA ARG A 67 13.73 -9.39 10.42
C ARG A 67 13.97 -8.89 11.85
N ASN A 68 13.48 -7.69 12.16
CA ASN A 68 13.73 -7.10 13.46
C ASN A 68 12.79 -7.59 14.55
N PHE A 69 11.53 -7.75 14.23
CA PHE A 69 10.53 -8.10 15.24
C PHE A 69 10.36 -9.59 15.43
N GLY A 70 10.50 -10.34 14.38
CA GLY A 70 10.40 -11.79 14.49
C GLY A 70 11.44 -12.36 15.42
N ARG A 71 12.57 -11.73 15.48
CA ARG A 71 13.68 -12.20 16.30
C ARG A 71 13.66 -11.56 17.68
N GLY A 72 13.21 -10.33 17.75
CA GLY A 72 13.17 -9.62 18.99
C GLY A 72 12.20 -10.19 20.00
N CYS A 73 11.20 -10.85 19.53
CA CYS A 73 10.19 -11.43 20.40
C CYS A 73 10.69 -12.65 21.16
N GLU A 74 11.78 -13.15 20.76
CA GLU A 74 12.35 -14.31 21.45
C GLU A 74 13.38 -13.91 22.45
#